data_80635decfcd8a4f5cc2fe9e64e4f7560
#
_entry.id   80635decfcd8a4f5cc2fe9e64e4f7560
#
_cell.length_a   1.000
_cell.length_b   1.000
_cell.length_c   1.000
_cell.angle_alpha   90.00
_cell.angle_beta   90.00
_cell.angle_gamma   90.00
#
_symmetry.space_group_name_H-M   'P 1'
#
loop_
_entity.id
_entity.type
_entity.pdbx_description
1 polymer ?
#
loop_
_entity_poly.entity_id
_entity_poly.type
_entity_poly.pdbx_seq_one_letter_code
_entity_poly.pdbx_strand_id
1 'polypeptide(L)'
;MQLILHKDTVYEPVESQFYTGHQPVKIVKGEPALSWKGGKISIEEWNKILSFFKWSYDTTKSETQVRLLYHPEQNNWKAWAFPQERGTGMTAKEVDGEEKDKQREMFEGYIVNGTVHHHCSSTAFQSGTDKDNEQSQDGLHITIGKMDSKMYDIHGRVCRSDSMYDCVYKQWFEYPEEWDGVIPERYISHAVSDMLVPPPDRDWETF
;
A
#
# COMPACT_ATOMS: atom_id res chain seq x y z
N MET A 1 23.40 -7.61 14.35
CA MET A 1 24.63 -7.54 13.52
C MET A 1 24.72 -6.10 13.03
N GLN A 2 25.82 -5.39 13.31
CA GLN A 2 25.96 -3.98 12.93
C GLN A 2 26.82 -3.90 11.67
N LEU A 3 26.23 -3.42 10.57
CA LEU A 3 26.94 -3.16 9.32
C LEU A 3 27.58 -1.78 9.36
N ILE A 4 28.73 -1.62 8.73
CA ILE A 4 29.42 -0.33 8.60
C ILE A 4 29.53 0.04 7.14
N LEU A 5 29.09 1.25 6.79
CA LEU A 5 29.31 1.84 5.46
C LEU A 5 30.58 2.69 5.51
N HIS A 6 31.54 2.39 4.65
CA HIS A 6 32.75 3.20 4.46
C HIS A 6 33.08 3.30 2.98
N LYS A 7 33.12 4.53 2.44
CA LYS A 7 33.44 4.81 1.02
C LYS A 7 32.68 3.91 0.04
N ASP A 8 31.38 3.91 0.09
CA ASP A 8 30.49 3.13 -0.80
C ASP A 8 30.61 1.61 -0.69
N THR A 9 31.32 1.12 0.32
CA THR A 9 31.44 -0.31 0.61
C THR A 9 30.81 -0.62 1.96
N VAL A 10 29.93 -1.61 1.98
CA VAL A 10 29.33 -2.13 3.21
C VAL A 10 30.24 -3.20 3.79
N TYR A 11 30.50 -3.11 5.09
CA TYR A 11 31.33 -4.06 5.83
C TYR A 11 30.48 -4.74 6.89
N GLU A 12 30.71 -6.03 7.08
CA GLU A 12 30.16 -6.82 8.17
C GLU A 12 31.26 -7.18 9.19
N PRO A 13 30.91 -7.28 10.48
CA PRO A 13 31.86 -7.73 11.48
C PRO A 13 32.25 -9.19 11.21
N VAL A 14 33.52 -9.47 11.35
CA VAL A 14 34.06 -10.82 11.29
C VAL A 14 34.85 -11.12 12.57
N GLU A 15 34.59 -12.28 13.13
CA GLU A 15 35.34 -12.83 14.25
C GLU A 15 35.74 -14.27 13.95
N SER A 16 36.98 -14.55 14.13
CA SER A 16 37.54 -15.90 13.96
C SER A 16 38.57 -16.17 15.05
N GLN A 17 39.11 -17.38 15.09
CA GLN A 17 40.16 -17.74 16.06
C GLN A 17 41.39 -16.82 15.99
N PHE A 18 41.64 -16.20 14.83
CA PHE A 18 42.86 -15.43 14.58
C PHE A 18 42.63 -13.95 14.28
N TYR A 19 41.40 -13.56 13.94
CA TYR A 19 41.08 -12.22 13.48
C TYR A 19 39.77 -11.73 14.09
N THR A 20 39.74 -10.45 14.45
CA THR A 20 38.53 -9.70 14.71
C THR A 20 38.58 -8.41 13.92
N GLY A 21 37.49 -8.00 13.32
CA GLY A 21 37.44 -6.79 12.50
C GLY A 21 36.21 -6.72 11.60
N HIS A 22 36.38 -6.13 10.43
CA HIS A 22 35.32 -5.98 9.45
C HIS A 22 35.81 -6.41 8.07
N GLN A 23 34.99 -7.17 7.37
CA GLN A 23 35.22 -7.57 5.98
C GLN A 23 34.18 -6.98 5.05
N PRO A 24 34.54 -6.69 3.80
CA PRO A 24 33.55 -6.27 2.81
C PRO A 24 32.46 -7.33 2.65
N VAL A 25 31.21 -6.89 2.68
CA VAL A 25 30.07 -7.76 2.34
C VAL A 25 30.21 -8.15 0.86
N LYS A 26 30.22 -9.45 0.57
CA LYS A 26 30.15 -9.90 -0.81
C LYS A 26 28.80 -9.51 -1.39
N ILE A 27 28.79 -8.50 -2.26
CA ILE A 27 27.62 -8.16 -3.05
C ILE A 27 27.37 -9.32 -4.00
N VAL A 28 26.31 -10.07 -3.75
CA VAL A 28 25.78 -11.01 -4.72
C VAL A 28 25.19 -10.17 -5.84
N LYS A 29 25.68 -10.33 -7.06
CA LYS A 29 25.09 -9.68 -8.23
C LYS A 29 23.67 -10.22 -8.41
N GLY A 30 22.69 -9.39 -8.10
CA GLY A 30 21.26 -9.66 -8.24
C GLY A 30 20.53 -8.36 -7.98
N GLU A 31 19.35 -8.22 -8.53
CA GLU A 31 18.50 -7.09 -8.18
C GLU A 31 18.04 -7.23 -6.73
N PRO A 32 18.05 -6.14 -5.95
CA PRO A 32 17.48 -6.16 -4.60
C PRO A 32 16.03 -6.60 -4.69
N ALA A 33 15.65 -7.62 -3.94
CA ALA A 33 14.29 -8.13 -3.94
C ALA A 33 13.84 -8.40 -2.51
N LEU A 34 12.60 -8.06 -2.22
CA LEU A 34 11.91 -8.42 -0.99
C LEU A 34 10.85 -9.46 -1.29
N SER A 35 10.76 -10.47 -0.44
CA SER A 35 9.70 -11.49 -0.51
C SER A 35 8.78 -11.34 0.68
N TRP A 36 7.48 -11.21 0.41
CA TRP A 36 6.47 -11.22 1.43
C TRP A 36 6.26 -12.63 1.99
N LYS A 37 6.19 -12.75 3.31
CA LYS A 37 6.03 -14.04 4.01
C LYS A 37 4.69 -14.18 4.72
N GLY A 38 3.90 -13.12 4.78
CA GLY A 38 2.58 -13.13 5.40
C GLY A 38 1.48 -13.61 4.47
N GLY A 39 0.23 -13.59 4.97
CA GLY A 39 -0.95 -13.84 4.17
C GLY A 39 -1.10 -12.85 3.03
N LYS A 40 -1.85 -13.23 2.01
CA LYS A 40 -2.15 -12.36 0.88
C LYS A 40 -3.39 -11.52 1.15
N ILE A 41 -3.44 -10.36 0.51
CA ILE A 41 -4.65 -9.54 0.46
C ILE A 41 -5.69 -10.34 -0.34
N SER A 42 -6.83 -10.63 0.28
CA SER A 42 -7.88 -11.41 -0.37
C SER A 42 -8.53 -10.65 -1.51
N ILE A 43 -9.10 -11.38 -2.44
CA ILE A 43 -9.85 -10.78 -3.56
C ILE A 43 -11.06 -9.98 -3.06
N GLU A 44 -11.63 -10.36 -1.92
CA GLU A 44 -12.71 -9.63 -1.27
C GLU A 44 -12.24 -8.24 -0.82
N GLU A 45 -11.11 -8.13 -0.12
CA GLU A 45 -10.55 -6.85 0.30
C GLU A 45 -10.17 -5.99 -0.91
N TRP A 46 -9.65 -6.59 -1.98
CA TRP A 46 -9.40 -5.88 -3.23
C TRP A 46 -10.66 -5.32 -3.85
N ASN A 47 -11.72 -6.10 -3.93
CA ASN A 47 -13.00 -5.64 -4.45
C ASN A 47 -13.55 -4.47 -3.62
N LYS A 48 -13.38 -4.50 -2.30
CA LYS A 48 -13.72 -3.38 -1.44
C LYS A 48 -12.96 -2.12 -1.85
N ILE A 49 -11.64 -2.18 -1.90
CA ILE A 49 -10.79 -1.04 -2.26
C ILE A 49 -11.21 -0.46 -3.61
N LEU A 50 -11.34 -1.30 -4.63
CA LEU A 50 -11.69 -0.87 -5.98
C LEU A 50 -13.08 -0.24 -6.06
N SER A 51 -14.07 -0.81 -5.36
CA SER A 51 -15.41 -0.23 -5.34
C SER A 51 -15.44 1.13 -4.64
N PHE A 52 -14.70 1.29 -3.54
CA PHE A 52 -14.56 2.58 -2.88
C PHE A 52 -13.92 3.60 -3.83
N PHE A 53 -12.85 3.26 -4.50
CA PHE A 53 -12.19 4.15 -5.43
C PHE A 53 -13.06 4.49 -6.65
N LYS A 54 -13.78 3.50 -7.17
CA LYS A 54 -14.73 3.74 -8.27
C LYS A 54 -15.84 4.69 -7.86
N TRP A 55 -16.46 4.44 -6.71
CA TRP A 55 -17.47 5.33 -6.15
C TRP A 55 -16.91 6.75 -5.92
N SER A 56 -15.76 6.86 -5.26
CA SER A 56 -15.11 8.14 -5.01
C SER A 56 -14.81 8.89 -6.31
N TYR A 57 -14.19 8.22 -7.27
CA TYR A 57 -13.90 8.80 -8.58
C TYR A 57 -15.17 9.26 -9.32
N ASP A 58 -16.23 8.45 -9.33
CA ASP A 58 -17.47 8.80 -10.02
C ASP A 58 -18.16 10.01 -9.38
N THR A 59 -18.12 10.10 -8.06
CA THR A 59 -18.76 11.16 -7.28
C THR A 59 -17.96 12.44 -7.24
N THR A 60 -16.65 12.35 -7.07
CA THR A 60 -15.80 13.49 -6.72
C THR A 60 -14.79 13.88 -7.78
N LYS A 61 -14.44 12.97 -8.66
CA LYS A 61 -13.30 13.09 -9.61
C LYS A 61 -11.97 13.45 -8.93
N SER A 62 -11.84 13.14 -7.64
CA SER A 62 -10.66 13.41 -6.83
C SER A 62 -10.01 12.11 -6.38
N GLU A 63 -8.72 12.14 -6.14
CA GLU A 63 -7.98 11.02 -5.59
C GLU A 63 -8.41 10.73 -4.15
N THR A 64 -8.45 9.47 -3.81
CA THR A 64 -8.65 8.98 -2.45
C THR A 64 -7.66 7.87 -2.13
N GLN A 65 -7.48 7.65 -0.84
CA GLN A 65 -6.51 6.70 -0.31
C GLN A 65 -7.15 5.80 0.74
N VAL A 66 -6.66 4.59 0.86
CA VAL A 66 -6.94 3.68 1.98
C VAL A 66 -5.64 3.21 2.62
N ARG A 67 -5.67 2.90 3.90
CA ARG A 67 -4.56 2.22 4.58
C ARG A 67 -4.72 0.72 4.47
N LEU A 68 -3.62 0.05 4.24
CA LEU A 68 -3.53 -1.40 4.34
C LEU A 68 -3.14 -1.76 5.77
N LEU A 69 -4.01 -2.50 6.42
CA LEU A 69 -3.85 -2.97 7.79
C LEU A 69 -3.56 -4.47 7.75
N TYR A 70 -2.54 -4.89 8.48
CA TYR A 70 -2.15 -6.29 8.57
C TYR A 70 -2.23 -6.77 10.02
N HIS A 71 -2.86 -7.92 10.25
CA HIS A 71 -2.92 -8.56 11.56
C HIS A 71 -1.90 -9.71 11.61
N PRO A 72 -0.79 -9.57 12.36
CA PRO A 72 0.28 -10.58 12.36
C PRO A 72 -0.15 -11.96 12.83
N GLU A 73 -0.97 -12.05 13.88
CA GLU A 73 -1.42 -13.32 14.44
C GLU A 73 -2.48 -14.00 13.57
N GLN A 74 -3.43 -13.24 13.01
CA GLN A 74 -4.46 -13.76 12.12
C GLN A 74 -3.96 -13.95 10.70
N ASN A 75 -2.80 -13.39 10.38
CA ASN A 75 -2.17 -13.46 9.07
C ASN A 75 -3.09 -12.99 7.92
N ASN A 76 -3.82 -11.90 8.15
CA ASN A 76 -4.77 -11.34 7.20
C ASN A 76 -4.66 -9.83 7.06
N TRP A 77 -5.28 -9.30 6.01
CA TRP A 77 -5.32 -7.88 5.69
C TRP A 77 -6.72 -7.32 5.79
N LYS A 78 -6.80 -6.04 6.11
CA LYS A 78 -7.98 -5.19 6.00
C LYS A 78 -7.63 -3.88 5.32
N ALA A 79 -8.55 -3.34 4.57
CA ALA A 79 -8.47 -1.98 4.04
C ALA A 79 -9.25 -1.03 4.96
N TRP A 80 -8.68 0.13 5.22
CA TRP A 80 -9.32 1.17 6.01
C TRP A 80 -9.35 2.49 5.25
N ALA A 81 -10.54 2.94 4.86
CA ALA A 81 -10.76 4.29 4.37
C ALA A 81 -10.93 5.21 5.58
N PHE A 82 -9.84 5.80 6.00
CA PHE A 82 -9.84 6.79 7.07
C PHE A 82 -10.53 8.09 6.62
N PRO A 83 -10.99 8.96 7.57
CA PRO A 83 -11.51 10.28 7.23
C PRO A 83 -10.46 11.10 6.47
N GLN A 84 -10.84 11.61 5.31
CA GLN A 84 -9.94 12.35 4.42
C GLN A 84 -10.68 13.49 3.74
N GLU A 85 -9.99 14.64 3.60
CA GLU A 85 -10.46 15.76 2.83
C GLU A 85 -10.08 15.62 1.36
N ARG A 86 -10.91 16.17 0.50
CA ARG A 86 -10.56 16.34 -0.91
C ARG A 86 -9.34 17.25 -1.02
N GLY A 87 -8.27 16.72 -1.56
CA GLY A 87 -7.23 17.54 -2.11
C GLY A 87 -7.71 18.22 -3.41
N THR A 88 -6.99 19.23 -3.85
CA THR A 88 -7.20 19.85 -5.16
C THR A 88 -6.77 18.87 -6.26
N GLY A 89 -7.61 17.88 -6.57
CA GLY A 89 -7.46 16.98 -7.72
C GLY A 89 -6.39 15.91 -7.66
N MET A 90 -5.39 16.01 -6.80
CA MET A 90 -4.18 15.16 -6.85
C MET A 90 -3.66 14.69 -5.49
N THR A 91 -4.39 14.87 -4.40
CA THR A 91 -3.94 14.42 -3.07
C THR A 91 -5.12 14.16 -2.14
N ALA A 92 -5.10 13.02 -1.45
CA ALA A 92 -5.97 12.76 -0.31
C ALA A 92 -5.27 13.23 0.97
N LYS A 93 -5.92 14.11 1.73
CA LYS A 93 -5.39 14.59 3.01
C LYS A 93 -6.15 13.96 4.17
N GLU A 94 -5.44 13.28 5.02
CA GLU A 94 -5.99 12.68 6.24
C GLU A 94 -6.52 13.75 7.19
N VAL A 95 -7.70 13.50 7.76
CA VAL A 95 -8.31 14.38 8.77
C VAL A 95 -8.19 13.70 10.13
N ASP A 96 -7.49 14.35 11.05
CA ASP A 96 -7.38 13.90 12.43
C ASP A 96 -8.63 14.30 13.24
N GLY A 97 -9.02 13.48 14.21
CA GLY A 97 -10.13 13.76 15.10
C GLY A 97 -10.73 12.51 15.73
N GLU A 98 -11.71 12.71 16.61
CA GLU A 98 -12.38 11.63 17.35
C GLU A 98 -12.93 10.52 16.45
N GLU A 99 -13.40 10.87 15.27
CA GLU A 99 -13.92 9.90 14.31
C GLU A 99 -12.85 8.92 13.83
N LYS A 100 -11.68 9.44 13.48
CA LYS A 100 -10.54 8.63 13.10
C LYS A 100 -10.08 7.72 14.23
N ASP A 101 -10.07 8.25 15.47
CA ASP A 101 -9.68 7.47 16.64
C ASP A 101 -10.66 6.33 16.90
N LYS A 102 -11.97 6.59 16.86
CA LYS A 102 -13.02 5.56 16.97
C LYS A 102 -12.90 4.49 15.89
N GLN A 103 -12.68 4.88 14.65
CA GLN A 103 -12.49 3.91 13.56
C GLN A 103 -11.22 3.07 13.78
N ARG A 104 -10.16 3.68 14.30
CA ARG A 104 -8.91 2.97 14.59
C ARG A 104 -9.10 1.89 15.67
N GLU A 105 -9.91 2.15 16.69
CA GLU A 105 -10.22 1.17 17.74
C GLU A 105 -10.88 -0.09 17.20
N MET A 106 -11.61 0.00 16.06
CA MET A 106 -12.23 -1.17 15.41
C MET A 106 -11.21 -2.15 14.81
N PHE A 107 -9.96 -1.71 14.65
CA PHE A 107 -8.88 -2.51 14.09
C PHE A 107 -7.85 -2.90 15.15
N GLU A 108 -8.30 -3.32 16.33
CA GLU A 108 -7.42 -3.80 17.37
C GLU A 108 -6.56 -4.98 16.88
N GLY A 109 -5.26 -4.95 17.19
CA GLY A 109 -4.29 -5.95 16.74
C GLY A 109 -3.77 -5.78 15.31
N TYR A 110 -4.37 -4.88 14.53
CA TYR A 110 -3.87 -4.55 13.20
C TYR A 110 -2.80 -3.46 13.24
N ILE A 111 -1.80 -3.61 12.41
CA ILE A 111 -0.76 -2.60 12.17
C ILE A 111 -0.94 -1.99 10.78
N VAL A 112 -0.65 -0.70 10.63
CA VAL A 112 -0.57 -0.08 9.31
C VAL A 112 0.67 -0.62 8.61
N ASN A 113 0.48 -1.25 7.45
CA ASN A 113 1.55 -1.86 6.67
C ASN A 113 1.46 -1.49 5.18
N GLY A 114 1.08 -0.25 4.92
CA GLY A 114 1.06 0.34 3.60
C GLY A 114 -0.20 1.13 3.28
N THR A 115 -0.30 1.52 2.01
CA THR A 115 -1.39 2.35 1.48
C THR A 115 -1.78 1.91 0.07
N VAL A 116 -3.01 2.19 -0.32
CA VAL A 116 -3.46 2.16 -1.71
C VAL A 116 -4.12 3.50 -2.01
N HIS A 117 -3.80 4.10 -3.15
CA HIS A 117 -4.48 5.29 -3.65
C HIS A 117 -4.73 5.17 -5.16
N HIS A 118 -5.55 6.04 -5.72
CA HIS A 118 -5.78 6.05 -7.16
C HIS A 118 -5.43 7.38 -7.81
N HIS A 119 -4.98 7.31 -9.05
CA HIS A 119 -4.62 8.45 -9.91
C HIS A 119 -5.74 8.81 -10.90
N CYS A 120 -6.99 8.75 -10.47
CA CYS A 120 -8.14 9.07 -11.33
C CYS A 120 -8.07 8.39 -12.70
N SER A 121 -8.11 9.15 -13.80
CA SER A 121 -8.01 8.66 -15.17
C SER A 121 -6.56 8.48 -15.67
N SER A 122 -5.56 8.91 -14.91
CA SER A 122 -4.16 8.70 -15.27
C SER A 122 -3.74 7.24 -15.12
N THR A 123 -2.64 6.86 -15.73
CA THR A 123 -2.02 5.54 -15.53
C THR A 123 -1.49 5.40 -14.09
N ALA A 124 -1.33 4.16 -13.64
CA ALA A 124 -0.69 3.89 -12.37
C ALA A 124 0.84 4.11 -12.48
N PHE A 125 1.36 4.99 -11.66
CA PHE A 125 2.80 5.26 -11.51
C PHE A 125 3.05 5.85 -10.14
N GLN A 126 4.28 5.87 -9.68
CA GLN A 126 4.67 6.60 -8.48
C GLN A 126 5.01 8.04 -8.85
N SER A 127 4.24 9.01 -8.37
CA SER A 127 4.58 10.43 -8.51
C SER A 127 5.73 10.84 -7.58
N GLY A 128 6.28 12.03 -7.77
CA GLY A 128 7.28 12.59 -6.85
C GLY A 128 6.72 12.77 -5.43
N THR A 129 5.47 13.22 -5.32
CA THR A 129 4.78 13.37 -4.03
C THR A 129 4.56 12.02 -3.34
N ASP A 130 4.18 10.97 -4.10
CA ASP A 130 4.04 9.63 -3.53
C ASP A 130 5.37 9.13 -2.98
N LYS A 131 6.44 9.32 -3.75
CA LYS A 131 7.78 8.93 -3.34
C LYS A 131 8.18 9.59 -2.02
N ASP A 132 8.00 10.90 -1.90
CA ASP A 132 8.37 11.65 -0.71
C ASP A 132 7.54 11.22 0.52
N ASN A 133 6.25 10.92 0.32
CA ASN A 133 5.36 10.48 1.39
C ASN A 133 5.59 9.02 1.82
N GLU A 134 5.87 8.14 0.88
CA GLU A 134 5.97 6.70 1.11
C GLU A 134 7.35 6.26 1.57
N GLN A 135 8.40 6.96 1.16
CA GLN A 135 9.79 6.57 1.45
C GLN A 135 10.06 6.39 2.95
N SER A 136 9.41 7.19 3.80
CA SER A 136 9.52 7.10 5.26
C SER A 136 8.54 6.12 5.91
N GLN A 137 7.67 5.47 5.12
CA GLN A 137 6.63 4.57 5.60
C GLN A 137 6.91 3.14 5.13
N ASP A 138 7.40 2.30 6.03
CA ASP A 138 7.58 0.88 5.74
C ASP A 138 6.24 0.23 5.37
N GLY A 139 6.22 -0.54 4.30
CA GLY A 139 5.01 -1.26 3.88
C GLY A 139 4.82 -1.40 2.38
N LEU A 140 3.66 -1.90 2.02
CA LEU A 140 3.22 -2.08 0.64
C LEU A 140 2.44 -0.85 0.17
N HIS A 141 2.95 -0.17 -0.85
CA HIS A 141 2.29 1.00 -1.43
C HIS A 141 1.84 0.71 -2.85
N ILE A 142 0.59 1.00 -3.14
CA ILE A 142 -0.03 0.67 -4.42
C ILE A 142 -0.73 1.89 -4.98
N THR A 143 -0.49 2.13 -6.26
CA THR A 143 -1.22 3.12 -7.05
C THR A 143 -2.11 2.39 -8.05
N ILE A 144 -3.36 2.81 -8.17
CA ILE A 144 -4.32 2.32 -9.16
C ILE A 144 -4.63 3.46 -10.14
N GLY A 145 -4.54 3.18 -11.43
CA GLY A 145 -4.83 4.15 -12.48
C GLY A 145 -6.00 3.75 -13.35
N LYS A 146 -6.39 4.66 -14.27
CA LYS A 146 -7.43 4.45 -15.28
C LYS A 146 -8.80 4.12 -14.70
N MET A 147 -9.23 4.85 -13.65
CA MET A 147 -10.54 4.64 -13.00
C MET A 147 -11.74 4.88 -13.92
N ASP A 148 -11.53 5.51 -15.07
CA ASP A 148 -12.52 5.70 -16.14
C ASP A 148 -12.57 4.55 -17.18
N SER A 149 -11.66 3.57 -17.04
CA SER A 149 -11.54 2.44 -17.94
C SER A 149 -12.25 1.20 -17.40
N LYS A 150 -12.48 0.20 -18.26
CA LYS A 150 -12.92 -1.14 -17.86
C LYS A 150 -11.79 -1.99 -17.27
N MET A 151 -10.56 -1.57 -17.48
CA MET A 151 -9.35 -2.25 -17.04
C MET A 151 -8.48 -1.24 -16.29
N TYR A 152 -8.19 -1.51 -15.04
CA TYR A 152 -7.36 -0.63 -14.21
C TYR A 152 -5.90 -1.01 -14.30
N ASP A 153 -5.03 0.01 -14.33
CA ASP A 153 -3.60 -0.19 -14.15
C ASP A 153 -3.30 -0.34 -12.65
N ILE A 154 -2.27 -1.10 -12.33
CA ILE A 154 -1.77 -1.22 -10.96
C ILE A 154 -0.25 -1.12 -10.95
N HIS A 155 0.28 -0.31 -10.04
CA HIS A 155 1.71 -0.19 -9.77
C HIS A 155 1.94 -0.38 -8.26
N GLY A 156 2.73 -1.36 -7.90
CA GLY A 156 3.02 -1.68 -6.50
C GLY A 156 4.51 -1.57 -6.20
N ARG A 157 4.79 -1.15 -4.99
CA ARG A 157 6.14 -1.02 -4.45
C ARG A 157 6.16 -1.32 -2.96
N VAL A 158 7.29 -1.78 -2.46
CA VAL A 158 7.53 -1.99 -1.04
C VAL A 158 8.56 -0.98 -0.58
N CYS A 159 8.23 -0.24 0.47
CA CYS A 159 9.18 0.63 1.15
C CYS A 159 9.69 -0.05 2.41
N ARG A 160 11.00 -0.04 2.61
CA ARG A 160 11.65 -0.57 3.79
C ARG A 160 12.93 0.21 4.10
N SER A 161 12.99 0.82 5.28
CA SER A 161 14.17 1.57 5.74
C SER A 161 14.67 2.58 4.71
N ASP A 162 13.77 3.45 4.25
CA ASP A 162 13.99 4.49 3.23
C ASP A 162 14.37 3.97 1.83
N SER A 163 14.32 2.67 1.61
CA SER A 163 14.55 2.04 0.31
C SER A 163 13.24 1.58 -0.31
N MET A 164 13.14 1.69 -1.64
CA MET A 164 11.96 1.27 -2.40
C MET A 164 12.31 0.15 -3.35
N TYR A 165 11.39 -0.79 -3.49
CA TYR A 165 11.51 -1.97 -4.34
C TYR A 165 10.21 -2.16 -5.11
N ASP A 166 10.30 -2.34 -6.42
CA ASP A 166 9.12 -2.76 -7.18
C ASP A 166 8.62 -4.11 -6.68
N CYS A 167 7.31 -4.23 -6.54
CA CYS A 167 6.74 -5.46 -6.03
C CYS A 167 6.10 -6.30 -7.15
N VAL A 168 6.25 -7.60 -7.01
CA VAL A 168 5.54 -8.56 -7.84
C VAL A 168 4.17 -8.81 -7.21
N TYR A 169 3.10 -8.33 -7.83
CA TYR A 169 1.72 -8.41 -7.30
C TYR A 169 1.35 -9.79 -6.79
N LYS A 170 1.76 -10.84 -7.51
CA LYS A 170 1.48 -12.24 -7.18
C LYS A 170 1.91 -12.66 -5.78
N GLN A 171 2.85 -11.94 -5.21
CA GLN A 171 3.30 -12.20 -3.84
C GLN A 171 2.34 -11.66 -2.77
N TRP A 172 1.59 -10.61 -3.09
CA TRP A 172 0.82 -9.82 -2.13
C TRP A 172 -0.68 -10.04 -2.19
N PHE A 173 -1.20 -10.44 -3.38
CA PHE A 173 -2.63 -10.60 -3.59
C PHE A 173 -3.02 -12.01 -3.94
N GLU A 174 -4.26 -12.37 -3.54
CA GLU A 174 -5.02 -13.40 -4.20
C GLU A 174 -5.66 -12.81 -5.43
N TYR A 175 -5.46 -13.41 -6.60
CA TYR A 175 -6.09 -12.98 -7.83
C TYR A 175 -6.22 -14.14 -8.82
N PRO A 176 -7.18 -14.07 -9.75
CA PRO A 176 -7.31 -15.07 -10.78
C PRO A 176 -6.08 -15.16 -11.69
N GLU A 177 -5.77 -16.35 -12.19
CA GLU A 177 -4.61 -16.59 -13.04
C GLU A 177 -4.58 -15.73 -14.32
N GLU A 178 -5.76 -15.35 -14.81
CA GLU A 178 -5.93 -14.49 -15.99
C GLU A 178 -5.57 -13.02 -15.76
N TRP A 179 -5.24 -12.62 -14.54
CA TRP A 179 -4.82 -11.25 -14.27
C TRP A 179 -3.35 -11.04 -14.63
N ASP A 180 -3.11 -10.15 -15.56
CA ASP A 180 -1.76 -9.74 -15.97
C ASP A 180 -1.48 -8.28 -15.57
N GLY A 181 -1.54 -8.02 -14.27
CA GLY A 181 -1.26 -6.69 -13.71
C GLY A 181 -2.39 -5.67 -13.85
N VAL A 182 -3.52 -6.07 -14.44
CA VAL A 182 -4.70 -5.23 -14.62
C VAL A 182 -5.92 -5.92 -14.01
N ILE A 183 -6.71 -5.19 -13.23
CA ILE A 183 -7.91 -5.71 -12.57
C ILE A 183 -9.13 -5.42 -13.43
N PRO A 184 -9.83 -6.44 -13.96
CA PRO A 184 -11.04 -6.23 -14.75
C PRO A 184 -12.18 -5.64 -13.93
N GLU A 185 -12.96 -4.73 -14.51
CA GLU A 185 -14.13 -4.08 -13.87
C GLU A 185 -15.13 -5.11 -13.29
N ARG A 186 -15.25 -6.29 -13.90
CA ARG A 186 -16.15 -7.36 -13.42
C ARG A 186 -15.89 -7.82 -11.99
N TYR A 187 -14.69 -7.56 -11.44
CA TYR A 187 -14.34 -7.88 -10.06
C TYR A 187 -14.67 -6.75 -9.07
N ILE A 188 -15.16 -5.60 -9.57
CA ILE A 188 -15.54 -4.49 -8.70
C ILE A 188 -16.94 -4.75 -8.15
N SER A 189 -17.07 -4.75 -6.84
CA SER A 189 -18.36 -4.75 -6.16
C SER A 189 -18.97 -3.34 -6.23
N HIS A 190 -20.28 -3.26 -6.45
CA HIS A 190 -21.03 -2.00 -6.39
C HIS A 190 -21.56 -1.69 -4.98
N ALA A 191 -21.35 -2.58 -4.03
CA ALA A 191 -21.82 -2.42 -2.65
C ALA A 191 -20.82 -1.61 -1.82
N VAL A 192 -20.89 -0.28 -1.89
CA VAL A 192 -20.03 0.63 -1.10
C VAL A 192 -20.28 0.50 0.40
N SER A 193 -21.52 0.19 0.80
CA SER A 193 -21.94 0.10 2.22
C SER A 193 -21.23 -0.98 3.03
N ASP A 194 -20.72 -2.02 2.37
CA ASP A 194 -20.09 -3.15 3.07
C ASP A 194 -18.56 -3.04 3.15
N MET A 195 -18.00 -1.94 2.66
CA MET A 195 -16.61 -1.94 2.28
C MET A 195 -15.65 -1.33 3.26
N LEU A 196 -16.08 -0.31 3.88
CA LEU A 196 -15.25 0.45 4.79
C LEU A 196 -16.25 0.95 5.79
N VAL A 197 -16.03 0.76 7.05
CA VAL A 197 -17.00 1.22 8.05
C VAL A 197 -17.26 2.70 7.78
N PRO A 198 -18.36 3.05 7.08
CA PRO A 198 -18.71 4.45 6.97
C PRO A 198 -19.00 4.94 8.37
N PRO A 199 -18.62 6.14 8.73
CA PRO A 199 -19.09 6.75 9.96
C PRO A 199 -20.61 6.66 9.95
N PRO A 200 -21.23 6.22 11.06
CA PRO A 200 -22.64 5.88 11.11
C PRO A 200 -23.61 7.01 10.72
N ASP A 201 -23.17 8.24 10.57
CA ASP A 201 -24.01 9.43 10.38
C ASP A 201 -23.49 10.45 9.36
N ARG A 202 -22.61 10.07 8.44
CA ARG A 202 -22.14 11.03 7.42
C ARG A 202 -22.87 10.86 6.11
N ASP A 203 -23.56 11.93 5.70
CA ASP A 203 -23.98 12.15 4.33
C ASP A 203 -22.77 12.27 3.42
N TRP A 204 -22.48 11.23 2.64
CA TRP A 204 -21.38 11.21 1.66
C TRP A 204 -21.56 12.24 0.54
N GLU A 205 -22.68 12.92 0.50
CA GLU A 205 -22.97 14.01 -0.46
C GLU A 205 -22.20 15.31 -0.14
N THR A 206 -21.56 15.40 1.01
CA THR A 206 -20.82 16.61 1.45
C THR A 206 -19.31 16.53 1.31
N PHE A 207 -18.78 15.51 0.63
CA PHE A 207 -17.36 15.40 0.37
C PHE A 207 -16.98 15.75 -1.06
#